data_5362995dd8e6b7d20ce41f20f80e5587
#
_entry.id   5362995dd8e6b7d20ce41f20f80e5587
#
_cell.length_a   1.000
_cell.length_b   1.000
_cell.length_c   1.000
_cell.angle_alpha   90.00
_cell.angle_beta   90.00
_cell.angle_gamma   90.00
#
_symmetry.space_group_name_H-M   'P 1'
#
loop_
_entity.id
_entity.type
_entity.pdbx_description
1 polymer ?
#
loop_
_entity_poly.entity_id
_entity_poly.type
_entity_poly.pdbx_seq_one_letter_code
_entity_poly.pdbx_strand_id
1 'polypeptide(L)'
;TPSTVGKANYDGHLDNFPSRKVTLVVPTTLRNENTAAFGKYLSDSVSNVLRYPYYDTTVVSTNTPLAQITAVDLAEVAASQHSEIVIMPVPMQDIYVQLPTSYLSQYYHDDSDDIHIQAKVSAMIYFYDTNEGIVHTIRSGFNQIDDTLTMPTHKSIWNKVIKDLLEQLPYKRVPTDRDRYQAPGINAEMPVVPDYEFQVEQPKNTAYSLKGVSVL
;
A
#
# COMPACT_ATOMS: atom_id res chain seq x y z
N THR A 1 3.72 8.45 -30.77
CA THR A 1 3.60 8.31 -30.12
C THR A 1 3.92 8.08 -29.48
N PRO A 2 4.01 8.20 -29.18
CA PRO A 2 4.31 8.04 -28.47
C PRO A 2 4.22 7.58 -27.76
N SER A 3 4.31 7.42 -27.46
CA SER A 3 4.14 6.98 -26.80
C SER A 3 4.02 6.75 -26.26
N THR A 4 4.00 6.81 -26.32
CA THR A 4 3.72 6.66 -25.76
C THR A 4 3.43 6.36 -24.99
N VAL A 5 4.25 5.95 -24.69
CA VAL A 5 3.66 5.87 -23.80
C VAL A 5 3.21 6.89 -23.57
N GLY A 6 3.42 7.33 -23.32
CA GLY A 6 3.02 8.14 -23.15
C GLY A 6 2.04 8.66 -23.68
N LYS A 7 1.92 9.40 -24.24
CA LYS A 7 0.87 9.93 -24.60
C LYS A 7 0.46 9.44 -25.84
N ALA A 8 1.27 9.32 -26.64
CA ALA A 8 0.90 8.94 -27.88
C ALA A 8 0.20 7.69 -27.89
N ASN A 9 0.69 6.81 -27.23
CA ASN A 9 -0.03 5.65 -27.18
C ASN A 9 -1.24 5.83 -26.54
N TYR A 10 -1.33 6.92 -25.90
CA TYR A 10 -2.46 7.18 -25.23
C TYR A 10 -3.52 7.60 -26.11
N ASP A 11 -3.24 8.24 -27.15
CA ASP A 11 -4.24 8.73 -27.99
C ASP A 11 -5.22 7.70 -28.27
N GLY A 12 -6.05 7.52 -28.84
CA GLY A 12 -7.06 6.57 -29.02
C GLY A 12 -6.87 5.24 -28.34
N HIS A 13 -5.65 4.95 -28.03
CA HIS A 13 -5.34 3.72 -27.37
C HIS A 13 -5.89 3.67 -25.96
N LEU A 14 -5.70 4.73 -25.23
CA LEU A 14 -6.23 4.79 -23.90
C LEU A 14 -7.74 4.89 -23.88
N ASP A 15 -8.30 5.53 -24.85
CA ASP A 15 -9.75 5.65 -24.94
C ASP A 15 -10.43 4.30 -25.09
N ASN A 16 -9.72 3.34 -25.66
CA ASN A 16 -10.26 2.00 -25.85
C ASN A 16 -9.76 1.00 -24.80
N PHE A 17 -8.96 1.46 -23.85
CA PHE A 17 -8.42 0.56 -22.85
C PHE A 17 -9.51 0.25 -21.81
N PRO A 18 -9.78 -1.05 -21.57
CA PRO A 18 -10.83 -1.39 -20.62
C PRO A 18 -10.35 -1.15 -19.21
N SER A 19 -10.82 -0.09 -18.61
CA SER A 19 -10.49 0.26 -17.25
C SER A 19 -11.29 -0.61 -16.30
N ARG A 20 -10.62 -1.22 -15.33
CA ARG A 20 -11.28 -2.05 -14.32
C ARG A 20 -11.67 -1.19 -13.13
N LYS A 21 -12.84 -1.43 -12.60
CA LYS A 21 -13.32 -0.66 -11.45
C LYS A 21 -12.84 -1.27 -10.15
N VAL A 22 -12.18 -0.45 -9.34
CA VAL A 22 -11.59 -0.88 -8.08
C VAL A 22 -12.19 -0.07 -6.93
N THR A 23 -12.51 -0.75 -5.85
CA THR A 23 -12.85 -0.09 -4.59
C THR A 23 -11.73 -0.35 -3.59
N LEU A 24 -11.13 0.73 -3.11
CA LEU A 24 -10.13 0.67 -2.06
C LEU A 24 -10.82 0.93 -0.74
N VAL A 25 -10.81 -0.06 0.14
CA VAL A 25 -11.43 0.04 1.46
C VAL A 25 -10.37 0.42 2.48
N VAL A 26 -10.60 1.53 3.17
CA VAL A 26 -9.66 2.02 4.18
C VAL A 26 -10.28 1.81 5.55
N PRO A 27 -9.72 0.90 6.36
CA PRO A 27 -10.24 0.71 7.71
C PRO A 27 -9.88 1.89 8.59
N THR A 28 -10.85 2.41 9.32
CA THR A 28 -10.62 3.51 10.26
C THR A 28 -10.39 3.02 11.67
N THR A 29 -10.77 1.78 11.97
CA THR A 29 -10.49 1.14 13.25
C THR A 29 -9.28 0.24 13.06
N LEU A 30 -8.15 0.67 13.56
CA LEU A 30 -6.90 -0.06 13.39
C LEU A 30 -6.64 -0.97 14.58
N ARG A 31 -5.90 -2.04 14.33
CA ARG A 31 -5.51 -2.96 15.40
C ARG A 31 -4.57 -2.24 16.39
N ASN A 32 -3.76 -1.35 15.89
CA ASN A 32 -2.82 -0.59 16.67
C ASN A 32 -2.83 0.84 16.15
N GLU A 33 -3.22 1.80 16.98
CA GLU A 33 -3.32 3.20 16.57
C GLU A 33 -1.99 3.80 16.14
N ASN A 34 -0.88 3.24 16.62
CA ASN A 34 0.43 3.72 16.21
C ASN A 34 0.70 3.48 14.73
N THR A 35 -0.15 2.70 14.06
CA THR A 35 0.03 2.40 12.65
C THR A 35 -0.74 3.35 11.73
N ALA A 36 -1.40 4.37 12.27
CA ALA A 36 -2.25 5.25 11.45
C ALA A 36 -1.48 5.93 10.31
N ALA A 37 -0.31 6.48 10.60
CA ALA A 37 0.48 7.15 9.59
C ALA A 37 0.96 6.18 8.50
N PHE A 38 1.40 5.01 8.91
CA PHE A 38 1.83 3.98 7.97
C PHE A 38 0.64 3.50 7.12
N GLY A 39 -0.51 3.32 7.75
CA GLY A 39 -1.72 2.91 7.04
C GLY A 39 -2.14 3.91 5.97
N LYS A 40 -2.04 5.20 6.30
CA LYS A 40 -2.34 6.25 5.35
C LYS A 40 -1.37 6.20 4.16
N TYR A 41 -0.09 6.07 4.45
CA TYR A 41 0.94 6.00 3.41
C TYR A 41 0.76 4.75 2.54
N LEU A 42 0.40 3.63 3.14
CA LEU A 42 0.15 2.39 2.42
C LEU A 42 -1.05 2.54 1.47
N SER A 43 -2.17 3.08 1.97
CA SER A 43 -3.36 3.27 1.14
C SER A 43 -3.10 4.24 0.00
N ASP A 44 -2.34 5.31 0.25
CA ASP A 44 -1.96 6.26 -0.79
C ASP A 44 -1.12 5.58 -1.86
N SER A 45 -0.19 4.74 -1.45
CA SER A 45 0.68 4.04 -2.38
C SER A 45 -0.09 3.10 -3.28
N VAL A 46 -1.06 2.39 -2.72
CA VAL A 46 -1.92 1.50 -3.50
C VAL A 46 -2.76 2.32 -4.50
N SER A 47 -3.37 3.40 -4.01
CA SER A 47 -4.18 4.25 -4.87
C SER A 47 -3.36 4.86 -6.01
N ASN A 48 -2.10 5.18 -5.74
CA ASN A 48 -1.24 5.82 -6.73
C ASN A 48 -0.88 4.90 -7.89
N VAL A 49 -0.85 3.61 -7.69
CA VAL A 49 -0.49 2.66 -8.74
C VAL A 49 -1.68 1.97 -9.38
N LEU A 50 -2.85 2.03 -8.75
CA LEU A 50 -4.08 1.46 -9.29
C LEU A 50 -5.02 2.60 -9.67
N ARG A 51 -4.70 3.28 -10.74
CA ARG A 51 -5.43 4.48 -11.19
C ARG A 51 -5.58 4.48 -12.70
N TYR A 52 -6.15 5.55 -13.22
CA TYR A 52 -6.29 5.75 -14.65
C TYR A 52 -4.93 5.60 -15.34
N PRO A 53 -4.81 4.95 -16.47
CA PRO A 53 -5.93 4.47 -17.30
C PRO A 53 -6.36 3.03 -17.03
N TYR A 54 -5.62 2.29 -16.22
CA TYR A 54 -5.92 0.87 -16.04
C TYR A 54 -7.09 0.63 -15.10
N TYR A 55 -7.32 1.57 -14.19
CA TYR A 55 -8.33 1.40 -13.16
C TYR A 55 -9.11 2.68 -12.93
N ASP A 56 -10.37 2.50 -12.54
CA ASP A 56 -11.21 3.56 -12.01
C ASP A 56 -11.40 3.23 -10.52
N THR A 57 -10.65 3.90 -9.68
CA THR A 57 -10.58 3.58 -8.27
C THR A 57 -11.39 4.54 -7.43
N THR A 58 -12.24 3.98 -6.59
CA THR A 58 -13.02 4.72 -5.60
C THR A 58 -12.54 4.31 -4.22
N VAL A 59 -12.34 5.30 -3.34
CA VAL A 59 -11.91 5.04 -1.97
C VAL A 59 -13.11 5.15 -1.05
N VAL A 60 -13.32 4.12 -0.23
CA VAL A 60 -14.36 4.13 0.79
C VAL A 60 -13.73 3.77 2.13
N SER A 61 -14.36 4.16 3.22
CA SER A 61 -13.85 3.82 4.55
C SER A 61 -14.79 2.85 5.25
N THR A 62 -14.26 2.12 6.21
CA THR A 62 -15.07 1.29 7.08
C THR A 62 -14.65 1.46 8.53
N ASN A 63 -15.63 1.51 9.43
CA ASN A 63 -15.39 1.56 10.86
C ASN A 63 -15.56 0.18 11.51
N THR A 64 -15.79 -0.84 10.72
CA THR A 64 -15.91 -2.20 11.23
C THR A 64 -14.56 -2.65 11.77
N PRO A 65 -14.51 -3.18 13.00
CA PRO A 65 -13.25 -3.72 13.53
C PRO A 65 -12.70 -4.81 12.61
N LEU A 66 -11.39 -4.80 12.39
CA LEU A 66 -10.75 -5.73 11.47
C LEU A 66 -11.07 -7.19 11.79
N ALA A 67 -11.18 -7.52 13.07
CA ALA A 67 -11.48 -8.89 13.47
C ALA A 67 -12.87 -9.37 13.05
N GLN A 68 -13.72 -8.46 12.61
CA GLN A 68 -15.08 -8.77 12.20
C GLN A 68 -15.31 -8.75 10.70
N ILE A 69 -14.29 -8.40 9.93
CA ILE A 69 -14.40 -8.35 8.47
C ILE A 69 -14.15 -9.74 7.89
N THR A 70 -14.97 -10.12 6.93
CA THR A 70 -14.86 -11.43 6.28
C THR A 70 -14.77 -11.31 4.77
N ALA A 71 -14.50 -12.44 4.15
CA ALA A 71 -14.49 -12.55 2.70
C ALA A 71 -15.83 -12.13 2.09
N VAL A 72 -16.92 -12.50 2.75
CA VAL A 72 -18.26 -12.16 2.27
C VAL A 72 -18.46 -10.65 2.25
N ASP A 73 -17.92 -9.97 3.25
CA ASP A 73 -18.04 -8.51 3.33
C ASP A 73 -17.38 -7.83 2.15
N LEU A 74 -16.22 -8.33 1.71
CA LEU A 74 -15.54 -7.75 0.55
C LEU A 74 -16.33 -8.00 -0.73
N ALA A 75 -16.94 -9.16 -0.85
CA ALA A 75 -17.81 -9.45 -1.98
C ALA A 75 -19.04 -8.54 -1.98
N GLU A 76 -19.61 -8.25 -0.82
CA GLU A 76 -20.74 -7.34 -0.72
C GLU A 76 -20.36 -5.92 -1.11
N VAL A 77 -19.17 -5.48 -0.72
CA VAL A 77 -18.65 -4.16 -1.14
C VAL A 77 -18.52 -4.13 -2.66
N ALA A 78 -17.96 -5.18 -3.26
CA ALA A 78 -17.84 -5.25 -4.70
C ALA A 78 -19.20 -5.11 -5.38
N ALA A 79 -20.19 -5.80 -4.88
CA ALA A 79 -21.54 -5.75 -5.45
C ALA A 79 -22.17 -4.37 -5.29
N SER A 80 -22.07 -3.78 -4.10
CA SER A 80 -22.73 -2.50 -3.84
C SER A 80 -22.03 -1.34 -4.53
N GLN A 81 -20.74 -1.42 -4.76
CA GLN A 81 -19.98 -0.39 -5.47
C GLN A 81 -19.89 -0.66 -6.96
N HIS A 82 -20.44 -1.76 -7.41
CA HIS A 82 -20.30 -2.21 -8.81
C HIS A 82 -18.84 -2.28 -9.22
N SER A 83 -18.00 -2.79 -8.33
CA SER A 83 -16.57 -2.91 -8.57
C SER A 83 -16.20 -4.31 -8.99
N GLU A 84 -15.15 -4.42 -9.80
CA GLU A 84 -14.60 -5.71 -10.17
C GLU A 84 -13.60 -6.20 -9.14
N ILE A 85 -12.91 -5.28 -8.51
CA ILE A 85 -11.84 -5.56 -7.55
C ILE A 85 -12.08 -4.75 -6.28
N VAL A 86 -11.91 -5.40 -5.14
CA VAL A 86 -11.92 -4.71 -3.84
C VAL A 86 -10.59 -4.98 -3.17
N ILE A 87 -9.95 -3.93 -2.69
CA ILE A 87 -8.64 -4.02 -2.05
C ILE A 87 -8.72 -3.33 -0.69
N MET A 88 -8.26 -4.01 0.35
CA MET A 88 -8.23 -3.46 1.69
C MET A 88 -6.83 -3.58 2.27
N PRO A 89 -6.05 -2.50 2.25
CA PRO A 89 -4.72 -2.50 2.88
C PRO A 89 -4.87 -2.34 4.39
N VAL A 90 -4.10 -3.10 5.14
CA VAL A 90 -4.16 -3.11 6.60
C VAL A 90 -2.77 -3.00 7.18
N PRO A 91 -2.45 -1.89 7.86
CA PRO A 91 -1.18 -1.81 8.57
C PRO A 91 -1.24 -2.66 9.84
N MET A 92 -0.21 -3.43 10.10
CA MET A 92 -0.18 -4.34 11.25
C MET A 92 0.70 -3.84 12.37
N GLN A 93 1.92 -3.44 12.05
CA GLN A 93 2.88 -2.91 13.01
C GLN A 93 3.71 -1.81 12.38
N ASP A 94 4.07 -0.84 13.20
CA ASP A 94 4.97 0.22 12.78
C ASP A 94 5.76 0.69 14.00
N ILE A 95 6.89 0.03 14.24
CA ILE A 95 7.78 0.33 15.35
C ILE A 95 9.13 0.74 14.79
N TYR A 96 9.61 1.89 15.22
CA TYR A 96 10.93 2.38 14.86
C TYR A 96 11.44 3.19 16.05
N VAL A 97 12.15 2.53 16.94
CA VAL A 97 12.51 3.13 18.22
C VAL A 97 13.96 2.85 18.58
N GLN A 98 14.53 3.77 19.33
CA GLN A 98 15.86 3.58 19.89
C GLN A 98 15.77 2.62 21.07
N LEU A 99 16.73 1.71 21.14
CA LEU A 99 16.83 0.82 22.29
C LEU A 99 17.76 1.42 23.32
N PRO A 100 17.46 1.25 24.61
CA PRO A 100 18.36 1.69 25.67
C PRO A 100 19.70 0.97 25.59
N THR A 101 20.79 1.70 25.74
CA THR A 101 22.13 1.12 25.71
C THR A 101 22.31 0.02 26.75
N SER A 102 21.71 0.21 27.91
CA SER A 102 21.80 -0.80 28.98
C SER A 102 21.17 -2.14 28.58
N TYR A 103 20.14 -2.11 27.75
CA TYR A 103 19.50 -3.32 27.30
C TYR A 103 20.44 -4.14 26.40
N LEU A 104 21.12 -3.48 25.48
CA LEU A 104 22.01 -4.15 24.55
C LEU A 104 23.30 -4.61 25.21
N SER A 105 23.86 -3.81 26.10
CA SER A 105 25.07 -4.19 26.78
C SER A 105 24.87 -5.42 27.68
N GLN A 106 23.66 -5.61 28.18
CA GLN A 106 23.32 -6.77 28.98
C GLN A 106 23.36 -8.07 28.16
N TYR A 107 22.91 -8.01 26.92
CA TYR A 107 22.81 -9.20 26.09
C TYR A 107 24.04 -9.46 25.23
N TYR A 108 24.72 -8.42 24.80
CA TYR A 108 25.81 -8.55 23.84
C TYR A 108 27.16 -8.13 24.39
N HIS A 109 27.22 -7.69 25.64
CA HIS A 109 28.43 -7.17 26.23
C HIS A 109 29.10 -6.09 25.38
N ASP A 110 28.26 -5.30 24.75
CA ASP A 110 28.71 -4.24 23.88
C ASP A 110 28.90 -2.97 24.69
N ASP A 111 30.16 -2.55 24.80
CA ASP A 111 30.51 -1.35 25.54
C ASP A 111 30.53 -0.11 24.65
N SER A 112 30.08 -0.23 23.41
CA SER A 112 30.08 0.90 22.50
C SER A 112 28.97 1.87 22.85
N ASP A 113 29.18 3.13 22.51
CA ASP A 113 28.16 4.15 22.67
C ASP A 113 27.21 4.20 21.47
N ASP A 114 27.25 3.19 20.62
CA ASP A 114 26.41 3.13 19.44
C ASP A 114 24.94 3.05 19.82
N ILE A 115 24.15 3.81 19.13
CA ILE A 115 22.70 3.81 19.32
C ILE A 115 22.13 2.76 18.40
N HIS A 116 21.32 1.88 18.97
CA HIS A 116 20.64 0.84 18.21
C HIS A 116 19.19 1.19 18.02
N ILE A 117 18.65 0.75 16.93
CA ILE A 117 17.25 0.97 16.57
C ILE A 117 16.59 -0.38 16.37
N GLN A 118 15.40 -0.52 16.92
CA GLN A 118 14.52 -1.64 16.61
C GLN A 118 13.51 -1.16 15.59
N ALA A 119 13.46 -1.81 14.44
CA ALA A 119 12.49 -1.53 13.40
C ALA A 119 11.64 -2.77 13.16
N LYS A 120 10.32 -2.62 13.27
CA LYS A 120 9.39 -3.71 13.06
C LYS A 120 8.16 -3.14 12.36
N VAL A 121 8.09 -3.37 11.07
CA VAL A 121 7.04 -2.81 10.22
C VAL A 121 6.40 -3.95 9.45
N SER A 122 5.09 -4.05 9.49
CA SER A 122 4.39 -5.08 8.72
C SER A 122 3.02 -4.62 8.29
N ALA A 123 2.56 -5.16 7.18
CA ALA A 123 1.25 -4.85 6.64
C ALA A 123 0.71 -6.03 5.85
N MET A 124 -0.59 -6.01 5.65
CA MET A 124 -1.31 -7.01 4.86
C MET A 124 -2.19 -6.30 3.86
N ILE A 125 -2.52 -6.98 2.78
CA ILE A 125 -3.55 -6.52 1.86
C ILE A 125 -4.49 -7.70 1.64
N TYR A 126 -5.78 -7.45 1.86
CA TYR A 126 -6.83 -8.36 1.46
C TYR A 126 -7.37 -7.87 0.13
N PHE A 127 -7.56 -8.77 -0.82
CA PHE A 127 -8.15 -8.37 -2.10
C PHE A 127 -9.08 -9.43 -2.63
N TYR A 128 -10.13 -8.96 -3.29
CA TYR A 128 -11.17 -9.78 -3.86
C TYR A 128 -11.36 -9.39 -5.32
N ASP A 129 -11.35 -10.38 -6.20
CA ASP A 129 -11.61 -10.14 -7.61
C ASP A 129 -12.88 -10.91 -7.95
N THR A 130 -13.87 -10.21 -8.48
CA THR A 130 -15.16 -10.83 -8.83
C THR A 130 -15.01 -11.93 -9.87
N ASN A 131 -13.97 -11.88 -10.69
CA ASN A 131 -13.73 -12.91 -11.69
C ASN A 131 -13.35 -14.26 -11.03
N GLU A 132 -12.73 -14.21 -9.87
CA GLU A 132 -12.36 -15.42 -9.15
C GLU A 132 -13.33 -15.77 -8.05
N GLY A 133 -13.93 -14.77 -7.44
CA GLY A 133 -14.86 -14.99 -6.32
C GLY A 133 -14.21 -15.44 -5.03
N ILE A 134 -12.91 -15.20 -4.88
CA ILE A 134 -12.13 -15.63 -3.71
C ILE A 134 -11.37 -14.44 -3.14
N VAL A 135 -11.32 -14.35 -1.80
CA VAL A 135 -10.48 -13.35 -1.15
C VAL A 135 -9.08 -13.90 -0.96
N HIS A 136 -8.11 -13.14 -1.40
CA HIS A 136 -6.71 -13.44 -1.20
C HIS A 136 -6.12 -12.51 -0.14
N THR A 137 -5.08 -12.98 0.52
CA THR A 137 -4.35 -12.20 1.52
C THR A 137 -2.87 -12.27 1.18
N ILE A 138 -2.24 -11.10 1.15
CA ILE A 138 -0.80 -11.01 0.99
C ILE A 138 -0.24 -10.20 2.15
N ARG A 139 1.03 -10.43 2.46
CA ARG A 139 1.67 -9.78 3.60
C ARG A 139 3.13 -9.51 3.33
N SER A 140 3.66 -8.51 4.02
CA SER A 140 5.07 -8.21 4.00
C SER A 140 5.48 -7.60 5.33
N GLY A 141 6.73 -7.72 5.66
CA GLY A 141 7.24 -7.16 6.90
C GLY A 141 8.75 -7.01 6.88
N PHE A 142 9.20 -6.20 7.83
CA PHE A 142 10.61 -5.95 8.10
C PHE A 142 10.79 -6.01 9.62
N ASN A 143 11.77 -6.77 10.07
CA ASN A 143 12.02 -6.89 11.52
C ASN A 143 13.52 -7.02 11.74
N GLN A 144 14.13 -5.98 12.29
CA GLN A 144 15.57 -5.94 12.46
C GLN A 144 15.95 -5.01 13.60
N ILE A 145 17.05 -5.34 14.26
CA ILE A 145 17.72 -4.47 15.23
C ILE A 145 19.11 -4.22 14.68
N ASP A 146 19.49 -2.96 14.58
CA ASP A 146 20.81 -2.60 14.07
C ASP A 146 21.19 -1.21 14.58
N ASP A 147 22.45 -0.84 14.39
CA ASP A 147 22.89 0.49 14.79
C ASP A 147 22.35 1.55 13.82
N THR A 148 22.46 2.81 14.24
CA THR A 148 21.88 3.92 13.47
C THR A 148 22.56 4.13 12.12
N LEU A 149 23.77 3.66 11.94
CA LEU A 149 24.51 3.87 10.70
C LEU A 149 24.10 2.87 9.62
N THR A 150 23.70 1.68 10.03
CA THR A 150 23.34 0.62 9.10
C THR A 150 21.85 0.42 8.96
N MET A 151 21.05 0.87 9.93
CA MET A 151 19.60 0.75 9.85
C MET A 151 19.05 1.68 8.75
N PRO A 152 18.24 1.16 7.84
CA PRO A 152 17.55 2.00 6.88
C PRO A 152 16.66 3.01 7.59
N THR A 153 16.33 4.10 6.94
CA THR A 153 15.42 5.10 7.51
C THR A 153 14.02 4.51 7.64
N HIS A 154 13.24 5.08 8.53
CA HIS A 154 11.87 4.63 8.76
C HIS A 154 11.05 4.64 7.47
N LYS A 155 11.12 5.73 6.72
CA LYS A 155 10.39 5.84 5.46
C LYS A 155 10.89 4.84 4.42
N SER A 156 12.18 4.58 4.40
CA SER A 156 12.76 3.59 3.50
C SER A 156 12.21 2.19 3.79
N ILE A 157 12.02 1.88 5.07
CA ILE A 157 11.43 0.59 5.47
C ILE A 157 9.97 0.51 5.04
N TRP A 158 9.21 1.59 5.21
CA TRP A 158 7.83 1.65 4.70
C TRP A 158 7.80 1.35 3.20
N ASN A 159 8.66 2.01 2.45
CA ASN A 159 8.72 1.83 1.00
C ASN A 159 9.07 0.39 0.62
N LYS A 160 9.95 -0.23 1.38
CA LYS A 160 10.35 -1.60 1.12
C LYS A 160 9.19 -2.57 1.34
N VAL A 161 8.47 -2.42 2.45
CA VAL A 161 7.31 -3.26 2.75
C VAL A 161 6.21 -3.05 1.71
N ILE A 162 5.94 -1.81 1.36
CA ILE A 162 4.89 -1.47 0.39
C ILE A 162 5.25 -1.99 -1.00
N LYS A 163 6.51 -1.82 -1.41
CA LYS A 163 6.96 -2.31 -2.71
C LYS A 163 6.76 -3.82 -2.81
N ASP A 164 7.11 -4.54 -1.75
CA ASP A 164 6.93 -5.98 -1.73
C ASP A 164 5.46 -6.37 -1.83
N LEU A 165 4.58 -5.67 -1.12
CA LEU A 165 3.14 -5.92 -1.21
C LEU A 165 2.63 -5.64 -2.63
N LEU A 166 3.03 -4.52 -3.22
CA LEU A 166 2.57 -4.17 -4.56
C LEU A 166 3.06 -5.18 -5.61
N GLU A 167 4.24 -5.74 -5.41
CA GLU A 167 4.75 -6.77 -6.31
C GLU A 167 3.99 -8.09 -6.19
N GLN A 168 3.40 -8.34 -5.04
CA GLN A 168 2.59 -9.54 -4.84
C GLN A 168 1.17 -9.40 -5.39
N LEU A 169 0.68 -8.18 -5.60
CA LEU A 169 -0.65 -7.98 -6.18
C LEU A 169 -0.63 -8.39 -7.65
N PRO A 170 -1.61 -9.19 -8.09
CA PRO A 170 -1.63 -9.68 -9.47
C PRO A 170 -2.22 -8.68 -10.45
N TYR A 171 -2.15 -7.42 -10.15
CA TYR A 171 -2.73 -6.37 -10.97
C TYR A 171 -1.64 -5.48 -11.56
N LYS A 172 -1.76 -5.21 -12.85
CA LYS A 172 -0.81 -4.36 -13.54
C LYS A 172 -0.86 -2.97 -12.93
N ARG A 173 0.29 -2.44 -12.58
CA ARG A 173 0.39 -1.13 -11.96
C ARG A 173 0.62 -0.04 -12.99
N VAL A 174 0.04 1.12 -12.73
CA VAL A 174 0.35 2.31 -13.52
C VAL A 174 1.65 2.86 -12.95
N PRO A 175 2.69 3.06 -13.78
CA PRO A 175 3.96 3.57 -13.28
C PRO A 175 3.79 4.95 -12.65
N THR A 176 4.52 5.19 -11.58
CA THR A 176 4.63 6.54 -11.03
C THR A 176 5.49 7.38 -11.97
N ASP A 177 5.45 8.68 -11.83
CA ASP A 177 6.29 9.55 -12.64
C ASP A 177 7.77 9.19 -12.48
N ARG A 178 8.15 8.84 -11.27
CA ARG A 178 9.52 8.44 -10.99
C ARG A 178 9.88 7.15 -11.73
N ASP A 179 9.01 6.14 -11.64
CA ASP A 179 9.26 4.88 -12.30
C ASP A 179 9.31 5.06 -13.81
N ARG A 180 8.40 5.87 -14.34
CA ARG A 180 8.35 6.14 -15.76
C ARG A 180 9.62 6.82 -16.25
N TYR A 181 10.13 7.75 -15.45
CA TYR A 181 11.33 8.49 -15.80
C TYR A 181 12.56 7.58 -15.81
N GLN A 182 12.57 6.55 -14.98
CA GLN A 182 13.66 5.60 -14.88
C GLN A 182 13.48 4.37 -15.76
N ALA A 183 12.34 4.20 -16.37
CA ALA A 183 12.05 3.01 -17.16
C ALA A 183 12.91 2.94 -18.42
N PRO A 184 13.26 1.73 -18.85
CA PRO A 184 14.00 1.59 -20.10
C PRO A 184 13.22 2.18 -21.27
N GLY A 185 13.89 2.86 -22.14
CA GLY A 185 13.26 3.49 -23.30
C GLY A 185 12.69 4.87 -23.05
N ILE A 186 12.73 5.34 -21.83
CA ILE A 186 12.33 6.71 -21.54
C ILE A 186 13.40 7.65 -22.08
N ASN A 187 12.95 8.63 -22.84
CA ASN A 187 13.84 9.60 -23.42
C ASN A 187 14.49 10.44 -22.31
N ALA A 188 15.79 10.55 -22.36
CA ALA A 188 16.52 11.35 -21.41
C ALA A 188 16.16 12.83 -21.47
N GLU A 189 15.53 13.25 -22.55
CA GLU A 189 15.09 14.63 -22.69
C GLU A 189 13.77 14.91 -22.01
N MET A 190 13.15 13.91 -21.46
CA MET A 190 11.93 14.14 -20.71
C MET A 190 12.22 15.10 -19.56
N PRO A 191 11.32 16.02 -19.30
CA PRO A 191 11.50 16.94 -18.18
C PRO A 191 11.59 16.15 -16.89
N VAL A 192 12.44 16.62 -15.98
CA VAL A 192 12.50 16.04 -14.66
C VAL A 192 11.19 16.36 -13.95
N VAL A 193 10.51 15.32 -13.54
CA VAL A 193 9.25 15.47 -12.82
C VAL A 193 9.55 15.38 -11.34
N PRO A 194 9.02 16.28 -10.52
CA PRO A 194 9.20 16.18 -9.07
C PRO A 194 8.71 14.83 -8.56
N ASP A 195 9.27 14.37 -7.47
CA ASP A 195 8.80 13.16 -6.84
C ASP A 195 7.31 13.28 -6.57
N TYR A 196 6.59 12.21 -6.87
CA TYR A 196 5.16 12.21 -6.65
C TYR A 196 4.87 12.27 -5.17
N GLU A 197 4.00 13.18 -4.79
CA GLU A 197 3.53 13.24 -3.42
C GLU A 197 2.24 12.45 -3.33
N PHE A 198 2.26 11.40 -2.55
CA PHE A 198 1.07 10.59 -2.36
C PHE A 198 0.02 11.43 -1.67
N GLN A 199 -1.14 11.51 -2.28
CA GLN A 199 -2.26 12.22 -1.70
C GLN A 199 -3.36 11.22 -1.42
N VAL A 200 -3.82 11.20 -0.21
CA VAL A 200 -4.97 10.39 0.11
C VAL A 200 -6.19 11.11 -0.37
N GLU A 201 -6.88 10.48 -1.29
CA GLU A 201 -8.19 10.92 -1.61
C GLU A 201 -9.03 10.64 -0.39
N GLN A 202 -9.61 11.68 0.17
CA GLN A 202 -10.44 11.50 1.36
C GLN A 202 -11.53 10.48 1.06
N PRO A 203 -11.73 9.49 1.91
CA PRO A 203 -12.81 8.56 1.72
C PRO A 203 -14.11 9.33 1.57
N LYS A 204 -14.93 8.95 0.61
CA LYS A 204 -16.22 9.59 0.45
C LYS A 204 -17.00 9.42 1.73
N ASN A 205 -17.96 10.32 1.96
CA ASN A 205 -18.75 10.29 3.18
C ASN A 205 -19.60 9.02 3.32
N THR A 206 -19.17 7.95 2.73
CA THR A 206 -19.84 6.68 2.79
C THR A 206 -18.98 5.77 3.63
N ALA A 207 -19.43 5.51 4.83
CA ALA A 207 -18.76 4.56 5.70
C ALA A 207 -19.49 3.25 5.62
N TYR A 208 -18.77 2.19 5.33
CA TYR A 208 -19.35 0.85 5.33
C TYR A 208 -19.23 0.24 6.70
N SER A 209 -20.32 -0.35 7.15
CA SER A 209 -20.30 -1.22 8.31
C SER A 209 -20.24 -2.64 7.78
N LEU A 210 -19.06 -3.18 7.67
CA LEU A 210 -18.88 -4.56 7.22
C LEU A 210 -19.22 -5.49 8.36
N LYS A 211 -19.86 -6.60 8.04
CA LYS A 211 -20.31 -7.55 9.06
C LYS A 211 -19.97 -8.95 8.61
N GLY A 212 -20.00 -9.86 9.55
CA GLY A 212 -19.72 -11.25 9.28
C GLY A 212 -18.74 -11.84 10.26
N VAL A 213 -18.06 -12.86 9.84
CA VAL A 213 -17.16 -13.63 10.67
C VAL A 213 -15.75 -13.07 10.50
N SER A 214 -14.90 -13.25 11.48
CA SER A 214 -13.53 -12.78 11.40
C SER A 214 -12.77 -13.40 10.24
N VAL A 215 -12.01 -12.59 9.52
CA VAL A 215 -11.11 -13.09 8.49
C VAL A 215 -9.70 -13.25 9.00
N LEU A 216 -9.42 -12.78 10.18
CA LEU A 216 -8.06 -12.83 10.73
C LEU A 216 -7.83 -14.06 11.59
#